data_103e7a18a55d1c40df08067522ce22d1
#
_entry.id   103e7a18a55d1c40df08067522ce22d1
#
_cell.length_a   1.000
_cell.length_b   1.000
_cell.length_c   1.000
_cell.angle_alpha   90.00
_cell.angle_beta   90.00
_cell.angle_gamma   90.00
#
_symmetry.space_group_name_H-M   'P 1'
#
loop_
_entity.id
_entity.type
_entity.pdbx_description
1 polymer ?
#
loop_
_entity_poly.entity_id
_entity_poly.type
_entity_poly.pdbx_seq_one_letter_code
_entity_poly.pdbx_strand_id
1 'polypeptide(L)'
;MPPKHRPLPAWHKQRARELRTTATDAEVRLWYCLRSGRLGGLKFRRQHPLPPYILDFYCEAAKLAVELDGSQHGGEDDAARASDLEREGIMVLRLWNDQALKETEAVLQEIYRVASERIASDR
;
A
#
# COMPACT_ATOMS: atom_id res chain seq x y z
N MET A 1 -18.60 -6.08 7.52
CA MET A 1 -17.39 -6.35 6.75
C MET A 1 -17.74 -6.64 5.30
N PRO A 2 -17.13 -5.96 4.41
CA PRO A 2 -17.37 -6.32 3.01
C PRO A 2 -16.83 -7.72 2.77
N PRO A 3 -17.59 -8.55 2.06
CA PRO A 3 -17.09 -9.87 1.74
C PRO A 3 -15.83 -9.74 0.90
N LYS A 4 -14.78 -10.38 1.33
CA LYS A 4 -13.51 -10.26 0.63
C LYS A 4 -13.54 -10.88 -0.76
N HIS A 5 -14.52 -11.74 -1.01
CA HIS A 5 -14.62 -12.40 -2.30
C HIS A 5 -15.64 -11.76 -3.23
N ARG A 6 -16.20 -10.63 -2.78
CA ARG A 6 -17.15 -9.91 -3.60
C ARG A 6 -16.43 -9.30 -4.81
N PRO A 7 -16.99 -9.44 -6.01
CA PRO A 7 -16.36 -8.82 -7.17
C PRO A 7 -16.24 -7.32 -6.97
N LEU A 8 -15.25 -6.72 -7.60
CA LEU A 8 -15.04 -5.30 -7.51
C LEU A 8 -16.21 -4.59 -8.19
N PRO A 9 -17.01 -3.82 -7.45
CA PRO A 9 -18.13 -3.13 -8.07
C PRO A 9 -17.65 -1.98 -8.96
N ALA A 10 -18.55 -1.52 -9.83
CA ALA A 10 -18.20 -0.47 -10.77
C ALA A 10 -17.71 0.79 -10.06
N TRP A 11 -18.36 1.16 -8.95
CA TRP A 11 -17.94 2.34 -8.21
C TRP A 11 -16.52 2.18 -7.66
N HIS A 12 -16.14 0.98 -7.33
CA HIS A 12 -14.81 0.72 -6.79
C HIS A 12 -13.75 0.87 -7.88
N LYS A 13 -14.06 0.43 -9.09
CA LYS A 13 -13.15 0.62 -10.21
C LYS A 13 -13.00 2.09 -10.55
N GLN A 14 -14.09 2.81 -10.47
CA GLN A 14 -14.08 4.25 -10.69
C GLN A 14 -13.23 4.94 -9.61
N ARG A 15 -13.37 4.50 -8.38
CA ARG A 15 -12.58 5.05 -7.28
C ARG A 15 -11.09 4.84 -7.52
N ALA A 16 -10.71 3.66 -7.99
CA ALA A 16 -9.31 3.40 -8.29
C ALA A 16 -8.79 4.31 -9.38
N ARG A 17 -9.63 4.56 -10.38
CA ARG A 17 -9.26 5.47 -11.46
C ARG A 17 -9.11 6.90 -10.95
N GLU A 18 -10.03 7.33 -10.10
CA GLU A 18 -9.96 8.64 -9.50
C GLU A 18 -8.70 8.81 -8.67
N LEU A 19 -8.35 7.81 -7.91
CA LEU A 19 -7.15 7.86 -7.10
C LEU A 19 -5.90 8.01 -7.96
N ARG A 20 -5.88 7.37 -9.13
CA ARG A 20 -4.75 7.51 -10.03
C ARG A 20 -4.66 8.90 -10.65
N THR A 21 -5.81 9.52 -10.93
CA THR A 21 -5.82 10.84 -11.55
C THR A 21 -5.71 11.97 -10.55
N THR A 22 -6.09 11.71 -9.30
CA THR A 22 -6.05 12.72 -8.25
C THR A 22 -5.13 12.31 -7.11
N ALA A 23 -4.03 11.65 -7.46
CA ALA A 23 -3.07 11.22 -6.46
C ALA A 23 -2.58 12.40 -5.65
N THR A 24 -2.45 12.19 -4.34
CA THR A 24 -1.95 13.24 -3.46
C THR A 24 -0.49 13.50 -3.72
N ASP A 25 -0.01 14.63 -3.23
CA ASP A 25 1.42 14.95 -3.32
C ASP A 25 2.26 13.86 -2.66
N ALA A 26 1.76 13.32 -1.55
CA ALA A 26 2.48 12.27 -0.84
C ALA A 26 2.60 11.02 -1.70
N GLU A 27 1.54 10.64 -2.39
CA GLU A 27 1.56 9.47 -3.25
C GLU A 27 2.51 9.65 -4.43
N VAL A 28 2.47 10.84 -5.04
CA VAL A 28 3.36 11.15 -6.15
C VAL A 28 4.82 11.08 -5.71
N ARG A 29 5.11 11.69 -4.58
CA ARG A 29 6.49 11.70 -4.07
C ARG A 29 6.96 10.29 -3.76
N LEU A 30 6.14 9.52 -3.06
CA LEU A 30 6.55 8.17 -2.68
C LEU A 30 6.70 7.28 -3.91
N TRP A 31 5.79 7.40 -4.87
CA TRP A 31 5.90 6.60 -6.08
C TRP A 31 7.18 6.93 -6.85
N TYR A 32 7.54 8.18 -6.90
CA TYR A 32 8.78 8.58 -7.57
C TYR A 32 9.98 7.86 -6.94
N CYS A 33 9.96 7.67 -5.64
CA CYS A 33 11.05 7.01 -4.93
C CYS A 33 11.01 5.49 -5.02
N LEU A 34 9.84 4.91 -5.27
CA LEU A 34 9.68 3.47 -5.28
C LEU A 34 9.74 2.85 -6.68
N ARG A 35 9.35 3.59 -7.69
CA ARG A 35 9.22 3.04 -9.04
C ARG A 35 10.58 2.63 -9.61
N SER A 36 10.54 1.72 -10.56
CA SER A 36 11.72 1.31 -11.32
C SER A 36 12.83 0.72 -10.46
N GLY A 37 12.45 0.11 -9.35
CA GLY A 37 13.43 -0.53 -8.46
C GLY A 37 14.34 0.44 -7.75
N ARG A 38 13.94 1.71 -7.64
CA ARG A 38 14.82 2.72 -7.04
C ARG A 38 15.14 2.47 -5.59
N LEU A 39 14.23 1.81 -4.86
CA LEU A 39 14.49 1.49 -3.46
C LEU A 39 15.11 0.09 -3.37
N GLY A 40 16.43 0.05 -3.48
CA GLY A 40 17.16 -1.20 -3.29
C GLY A 40 16.80 -2.32 -4.24
N GLY A 41 16.28 -1.99 -5.41
CA GLY A 41 15.88 -2.98 -6.39
C GLY A 41 14.51 -3.59 -6.14
N LEU A 42 13.81 -3.16 -5.11
CA LEU A 42 12.48 -3.68 -4.82
C LEU A 42 11.48 -3.22 -5.87
N LYS A 43 10.62 -4.14 -6.28
CA LYS A 43 9.61 -3.83 -7.28
C LYS A 43 8.29 -3.52 -6.61
N PHE A 44 7.82 -2.30 -6.77
CA PHE A 44 6.53 -1.88 -6.25
C PHE A 44 5.58 -1.57 -7.38
N ARG A 45 4.31 -1.88 -7.14
CA ARG A 45 3.22 -1.49 -8.03
C ARG A 45 2.34 -0.52 -7.26
N ARG A 46 1.79 0.48 -7.95
CA ARG A 46 0.87 1.41 -7.31
C ARG A 46 -0.55 1.07 -7.70
N GLN A 47 -1.49 1.40 -6.82
CA GLN A 47 -2.91 1.17 -7.05
C GLN A 47 -3.15 -0.27 -7.47
N HIS A 48 -2.57 -1.19 -6.70
CA HIS A 48 -2.62 -2.61 -7.02
C HIS A 48 -3.96 -3.21 -6.61
N PRO A 49 -4.73 -3.75 -7.56
CA PRO A 49 -6.03 -4.31 -7.21
C PRO A 49 -5.89 -5.67 -6.53
N LEU A 50 -6.56 -5.80 -5.41
CA LEU A 50 -6.70 -7.06 -4.70
C LEU A 50 -8.13 -7.12 -4.22
N PRO A 51 -9.06 -7.54 -5.11
CA PRO A 51 -10.48 -7.40 -4.81
C PRO A 51 -10.87 -8.00 -3.47
N PRO A 52 -11.72 -7.30 -2.73
CA PRO A 52 -12.39 -6.04 -3.07
C PRO A 52 -11.58 -4.79 -2.77
N TYR A 53 -10.29 -4.93 -2.55
CA TYR A 53 -9.44 -3.82 -2.10
C TYR A 53 -8.52 -3.32 -3.21
N ILE A 54 -8.00 -2.13 -3.01
CA ILE A 54 -6.97 -1.56 -3.84
C ILE A 54 -5.84 -1.13 -2.91
N LEU A 55 -4.65 -1.61 -3.17
CA LEU A 55 -3.49 -1.30 -2.35
C LEU A 55 -2.74 -0.13 -2.95
N ASP A 56 -2.38 0.86 -2.13
CA ASP A 56 -1.69 2.04 -2.65
C ASP A 56 -0.38 1.66 -3.33
N PHE A 57 0.45 0.91 -2.63
CA PHE A 57 1.71 0.40 -3.17
C PHE A 57 1.89 -1.03 -2.70
N TYR A 58 2.31 -1.89 -3.59
CA TYR A 58 2.45 -3.30 -3.24
C TYR A 58 3.74 -3.88 -3.78
N CYS A 59 4.45 -4.58 -2.91
CA CYS A 59 5.66 -5.32 -3.27
C CYS A 59 5.38 -6.81 -3.12
N GLU A 60 5.28 -7.50 -4.23
CA GLU A 60 4.93 -8.92 -4.22
C GLU A 60 6.00 -9.76 -3.54
N ALA A 61 7.26 -9.48 -3.78
CA ALA A 61 8.34 -10.26 -3.22
C ALA A 61 8.33 -10.26 -1.69
N ALA A 62 7.93 -9.14 -1.10
CA ALA A 62 7.86 -9.01 0.36
C ALA A 62 6.47 -9.25 0.90
N LYS A 63 5.48 -9.37 0.02
CA LYS A 63 4.07 -9.39 0.40
C LYS A 63 3.78 -8.24 1.34
N LEU A 64 4.17 -7.06 0.91
CA LEU A 64 4.06 -5.85 1.71
C LEU A 64 3.26 -4.81 0.98
N ALA A 65 2.19 -4.36 1.62
CA ALA A 65 1.40 -3.24 1.13
C ALA A 65 1.77 -2.00 1.93
N VAL A 66 2.08 -0.92 1.24
CA VAL A 66 2.35 0.37 1.89
C VAL A 66 1.17 1.27 1.59
N GLU A 67 0.56 1.79 2.65
CA GLU A 67 -0.65 2.60 2.55
C GLU A 67 -0.40 3.97 3.12
N LEU A 68 -0.86 4.99 2.41
CA LEU A 68 -0.75 6.36 2.87
C LEU A 68 -2.10 6.84 3.37
N ASP A 69 -2.11 7.35 4.59
CA ASP A 69 -3.32 7.83 5.22
C ASP A 69 -3.32 9.33 5.31
N GLY A 70 -4.41 9.94 4.89
CA GLY A 70 -4.53 11.39 4.93
C GLY A 70 -4.99 11.90 6.28
N SER A 71 -6.14 11.50 6.73
CA SER A 71 -6.66 12.07 7.96
C SER A 71 -7.63 11.16 8.70
N GLN A 72 -8.47 10.42 8.02
CA GLN A 72 -9.51 9.69 8.70
C GLN A 72 -9.47 8.23 8.37
N HIS A 73 -9.11 7.45 9.34
CA HIS A 73 -9.04 6.03 9.19
C HIS A 73 -9.41 5.35 10.47
N GLY A 74 -9.48 4.07 10.41
CA GLY A 74 -9.88 3.30 11.54
C GLY A 74 -11.30 2.87 11.35
N GLY A 75 -11.80 2.14 12.30
CA GLY A 75 -13.13 1.60 12.22
C GLY A 75 -13.13 0.19 11.71
N GLU A 76 -14.32 -0.34 11.57
CA GLU A 76 -14.49 -1.75 11.26
C GLU A 76 -13.96 -2.14 9.89
N ASP A 77 -14.13 -1.26 8.92
CA ASP A 77 -13.69 -1.58 7.56
C ASP A 77 -12.18 -1.72 7.50
N ASP A 78 -11.46 -0.87 8.23
CA ASP A 78 -10.01 -0.97 8.26
C ASP A 78 -9.55 -2.24 8.94
N ALA A 79 -10.19 -2.61 10.03
CA ALA A 79 -9.84 -3.82 10.75
C ALA A 79 -10.13 -5.07 9.91
N ALA A 80 -11.27 -5.08 9.24
CA ALA A 80 -11.65 -6.19 8.38
C ALA A 80 -10.67 -6.32 7.21
N ARG A 81 -10.30 -5.20 6.62
CA ARG A 81 -9.36 -5.16 5.52
C ARG A 81 -8.01 -5.72 5.95
N ALA A 82 -7.51 -5.25 7.09
CA ALA A 82 -6.23 -5.73 7.60
C ALA A 82 -6.26 -7.22 7.86
N SER A 83 -7.35 -7.74 8.44
CA SER A 83 -7.49 -9.17 8.69
C SER A 83 -7.50 -9.97 7.39
N ASP A 84 -8.22 -9.49 6.39
CA ASP A 84 -8.29 -10.18 5.12
C ASP A 84 -6.91 -10.25 4.47
N LEU A 85 -6.17 -9.15 4.51
CA LEU A 85 -4.84 -9.11 3.92
C LEU A 85 -3.87 -9.99 4.68
N GLU A 86 -3.98 -10.00 6.00
CA GLU A 86 -3.14 -10.84 6.82
C GLU A 86 -3.34 -12.32 6.51
N ARG A 87 -4.58 -12.71 6.26
CA ARG A 87 -4.86 -14.10 5.89
C ARG A 87 -4.21 -14.49 4.57
N GLU A 88 -3.97 -13.51 3.72
CA GLU A 88 -3.26 -13.74 2.45
C GLU A 88 -1.75 -13.62 2.60
N GLY A 89 -1.28 -13.43 3.82
CA GLY A 89 0.13 -13.30 4.07
C GLY A 89 0.68 -11.92 3.78
N ILE A 90 -0.18 -10.94 3.61
CA ILE A 90 0.23 -9.59 3.26
C ILE A 90 0.29 -8.71 4.50
N MET A 91 1.43 -8.07 4.71
CA MET A 91 1.57 -7.12 5.78
C MET A 91 1.24 -5.73 5.27
N VAL A 92 0.54 -4.95 6.08
CA VAL A 92 0.21 -3.58 5.73
C VAL A 92 1.05 -2.63 6.58
N LEU A 93 1.81 -1.78 5.91
CA LEU A 93 2.58 -0.74 6.58
C LEU A 93 1.90 0.58 6.30
N ARG A 94 1.34 1.19 7.34
CA ARG A 94 0.62 2.44 7.21
C ARG A 94 1.48 3.61 7.60
N LEU A 95 1.44 4.63 6.75
CA LEU A 95 2.22 5.83 6.95
C LEU A 95 1.31 7.02 6.75
N TRP A 96 1.60 8.10 7.46
CA TRP A 96 0.85 9.33 7.26
C TRP A 96 1.35 10.05 6.02
N ASN A 97 0.46 10.75 5.33
CA ASN A 97 0.85 11.57 4.19
C ASN A 97 1.96 12.55 4.58
N ASP A 98 1.84 13.16 5.74
CA ASP A 98 2.84 14.11 6.20
C ASP A 98 4.22 13.47 6.37
N GLN A 99 4.25 12.23 6.82
CA GLN A 99 5.53 11.54 6.95
C GLN A 99 6.19 11.34 5.59
N ALA A 100 5.39 10.93 4.61
CA ALA A 100 5.92 10.70 3.27
C ALA A 100 6.45 12.00 2.65
N LEU A 101 5.83 13.12 2.97
CA LEU A 101 6.24 14.40 2.41
C LEU A 101 7.39 15.04 3.15
N LYS A 102 7.37 14.97 4.48
CA LYS A 102 8.34 15.70 5.30
C LYS A 102 9.49 14.85 5.79
N GLU A 103 9.28 13.54 5.88
CA GLU A 103 10.30 12.61 6.38
C GLU A 103 10.50 11.50 5.38
N THR A 104 10.65 11.87 4.13
CA THR A 104 10.72 10.91 3.02
C THR A 104 11.84 9.88 3.22
N GLU A 105 13.02 10.34 3.60
CA GLU A 105 14.15 9.42 3.81
C GLU A 105 13.85 8.39 4.89
N ALA A 106 13.31 8.85 6.01
CA ALA A 106 12.99 7.94 7.10
C ALA A 106 11.93 6.93 6.69
N VAL A 107 10.94 7.38 5.92
CA VAL A 107 9.90 6.51 5.41
C VAL A 107 10.49 5.45 4.48
N LEU A 108 11.36 5.87 3.57
CA LEU A 108 11.99 4.92 2.65
C LEU A 108 12.86 3.91 3.38
N GLN A 109 13.58 4.34 4.41
CA GLN A 109 14.39 3.43 5.20
C GLN A 109 13.52 2.40 5.90
N GLU A 110 12.38 2.83 6.42
CA GLU A 110 11.46 1.92 7.10
C GLU A 110 10.86 0.91 6.11
N ILE A 111 10.43 1.38 4.95
CA ILE A 111 9.89 0.50 3.93
C ILE A 111 10.95 -0.54 3.52
N TYR A 112 12.15 -0.09 3.29
CA TYR A 112 13.23 -0.99 2.88
C TYR A 112 13.54 -2.01 3.98
N ARG A 113 13.59 -1.57 5.23
CA ARG A 113 13.87 -2.45 6.35
C ARG A 113 12.81 -3.54 6.46
N VAL A 114 11.53 -3.14 6.43
CA VAL A 114 10.44 -4.10 6.58
C VAL A 114 10.42 -5.06 5.41
N ALA A 115 10.54 -4.55 4.19
CA ALA A 115 10.52 -5.40 3.00
C ALA A 115 11.67 -6.39 3.02
N SER A 116 12.86 -5.92 3.37
CA SER A 116 14.03 -6.79 3.41
C SER A 116 13.91 -7.89 4.44
N GLU A 117 13.38 -7.56 5.61
CA GLU A 117 13.17 -8.55 6.65
C GLU A 117 12.17 -9.61 6.22
N ARG A 118 11.10 -9.19 5.56
CA ARG A 118 10.09 -10.13 5.11
C ARG A 118 10.62 -11.05 4.02
N ILE A 119 11.41 -10.52 3.10
CA ILE A 119 12.02 -11.34 2.06
C ILE A 119 13.00 -12.33 2.67
N ALA A 120 13.81 -11.90 3.61
CA ALA A 120 14.76 -12.77 4.26
C ALA A 120 14.08 -13.90 5.05
N SER A 121 12.96 -13.57 5.69
CA SER A 121 12.23 -14.56 6.48
C SER A 121 11.55 -15.62 5.61
N ASP A 122 11.29 -15.28 4.36
CA ASP A 122 10.57 -16.16 3.46
C ASP A 122 11.46 -17.21 2.80
N ARG A 123 12.74 -17.16 3.07
CA ARG A 123 13.69 -18.11 2.48
C ARG A 123 13.83 -19.39 3.27
#